data_a6b578579cf9b68e237988a8014ee83d
#
_entry.id   a6b578579cf9b68e237988a8014ee83d
#
_cell.length_a   1.000
_cell.length_b   1.000
_cell.length_c   1.000
_cell.angle_alpha   90.00
_cell.angle_beta   90.00
_cell.angle_gamma   90.00
#
_symmetry.space_group_name_H-M   'P 1'
#
loop_
_entity.id
_entity.type
_entity.pdbx_description
1 polymer ?
#
loop_
_entity_poly.entity_id
_entity_poly.type
_entity_poly.pdbx_seq_one_letter_code
_entity_poly.pdbx_strand_id
1 'polypeptide(L)'
;MILVMEKSILAGENTAAAGRAGTADVVARIAAATLAGKGADYAAEVRRLLDAGREVMARCGTTSRPRVADIVAAAGLSNDAFYRHFSSKDQLVAAILADGSERLCSYLAHQMAKADSPDGAVRAWVEGVLAQAADDDVAATTLAVMWNGGSVSETLGAGRPSIAAPLATLLREPFAALGSTEPDLDASMAAHAVVGRLSDHLWQGTKPTAGEVDRVVAFCVAAVSP
;
A
#
# COMPACT_ATOMS: atom_id res chain seq x y z
N MET A 1 -6.90 11.45 -4.99
CA MET A 1 -6.48 11.99 -3.68
C MET A 1 -5.14 11.42 -3.18
N ILE A 2 -4.67 10.30 -3.70
CA ILE A 2 -3.30 9.77 -3.42
C ILE A 2 -2.20 10.59 -4.13
N LEU A 3 -2.53 11.32 -5.18
CA LEU A 3 -1.59 12.10 -6.00
C LEU A 3 -1.24 13.50 -5.44
N VAL A 4 -1.85 13.97 -4.34
CA VAL A 4 -1.72 15.36 -3.85
C VAL A 4 -0.77 15.52 -2.65
N MET A 5 -0.26 14.42 -2.07
CA MET A 5 0.57 14.50 -0.84
C MET A 5 2.10 14.52 -1.04
N GLU A 6 2.61 14.62 -2.26
CA GLU A 6 4.07 14.59 -2.51
C GLU A 6 4.83 15.90 -2.25
N LYS A 7 4.19 16.99 -1.82
CA LYS A 7 4.84 18.33 -1.74
C LYS A 7 5.20 18.83 -0.34
N SER A 8 5.05 18.09 0.76
CA SER A 8 5.15 18.71 2.10
C SER A 8 6.16 18.14 3.09
N ILE A 9 7.06 17.22 2.72
CA ILE A 9 8.01 16.60 3.68
C ILE A 9 9.49 16.73 3.23
N LEU A 10 9.89 17.86 2.69
CA LEU A 10 11.32 18.15 2.48
C LEU A 10 11.66 19.57 2.95
N ALA A 11 11.74 19.78 4.26
CA ALA A 11 12.48 20.91 4.84
C ALA A 11 12.84 20.67 6.31
N GLY A 12 14.14 20.69 6.60
CA GLY A 12 14.74 20.79 7.95
C GLY A 12 15.43 19.49 8.39
N GLU A 13 16.68 19.41 8.75
CA GLU A 13 17.67 20.36 9.22
C GLU A 13 19.08 19.77 9.08
N ASN A 14 20.01 20.63 8.75
CA ASN A 14 21.44 20.34 8.75
C ASN A 14 22.12 21.23 9.79
N THR A 15 22.89 20.69 10.72
CA THR A 15 24.00 21.42 11.34
C THR A 15 25.05 20.49 11.99
N ALA A 16 26.24 20.49 11.38
CA ALA A 16 27.59 20.64 11.95
C ALA A 16 28.14 19.66 12.99
N ALA A 17 29.26 19.00 12.59
CA ALA A 17 30.51 19.01 13.37
C ALA A 17 31.71 18.68 12.49
N ALA A 18 32.62 19.61 12.32
CA ALA A 18 33.88 19.43 11.64
C ALA A 18 34.92 18.83 12.58
N GLY A 19 35.57 17.74 12.17
CA GLY A 19 36.71 17.13 12.85
C GLY A 19 37.63 16.46 11.83
N ARG A 20 38.91 16.77 11.91
CA ARG A 20 40.03 16.43 11.00
C ARG A 20 40.05 14.99 10.53
N ALA A 21 39.96 14.80 9.23
CA ALA A 21 40.00 13.51 8.56
C ALA A 21 41.29 13.33 7.76
N GLY A 22 42.01 12.23 8.02
CA GLY A 22 43.17 11.81 7.21
C GLY A 22 42.72 11.24 5.85
N THR A 23 43.68 11.00 4.92
CA THR A 23 43.45 10.50 3.55
C THR A 23 42.58 9.22 3.50
N ALA A 24 42.65 8.36 4.52
CA ALA A 24 41.78 7.17 4.66
C ALA A 24 40.30 7.54 4.80
N ASP A 25 39.97 8.67 5.44
CA ASP A 25 38.61 9.15 5.60
C ASP A 25 38.05 9.75 4.28
N VAL A 26 38.88 10.32 3.42
CA VAL A 26 38.45 10.79 2.09
C VAL A 26 38.03 9.62 1.21
N VAL A 27 38.80 8.52 1.19
CA VAL A 27 38.47 7.32 0.41
C VAL A 27 37.16 6.68 0.97
N ALA A 28 37.04 6.59 2.27
CA ALA A 28 35.83 6.08 2.92
C ALA A 28 34.60 6.95 2.60
N ARG A 29 34.74 8.28 2.63
CA ARG A 29 33.63 9.20 2.26
C ARG A 29 33.25 9.09 0.79
N ILE A 30 34.21 8.98 -0.13
CA ILE A 30 33.94 8.80 -1.55
C ILE A 30 33.27 7.46 -1.78
N ALA A 31 33.73 6.39 -1.14
CA ALA A 31 33.11 5.07 -1.22
C ALA A 31 31.68 5.10 -0.66
N ALA A 32 31.47 5.69 0.51
CA ALA A 32 30.14 5.84 1.11
C ALA A 32 29.20 6.69 0.24
N ALA A 33 29.67 7.82 -0.32
CA ALA A 33 28.88 8.64 -1.23
C ALA A 33 28.53 7.89 -2.53
N THR A 34 29.47 7.11 -3.07
CA THR A 34 29.23 6.28 -4.27
C THR A 34 28.22 5.17 -3.98
N LEU A 35 28.32 4.51 -2.82
CA LEU A 35 27.34 3.49 -2.41
C LEU A 35 25.97 4.10 -2.14
N ALA A 36 25.90 5.25 -1.47
CA ALA A 36 24.67 5.99 -1.26
C ALA A 36 24.04 6.44 -2.59
N GLY A 37 24.84 6.96 -3.52
CA GLY A 37 24.39 7.32 -4.86
C GLY A 37 23.83 6.11 -5.63
N LYS A 38 24.58 5.00 -5.65
CA LYS A 38 24.09 3.77 -6.28
C LYS A 38 22.83 3.23 -5.62
N GLY A 39 22.71 3.34 -4.29
CA GLY A 39 21.50 2.96 -3.56
C GLY A 39 20.31 3.86 -3.93
N ALA A 40 20.52 5.16 -4.07
CA ALA A 40 19.49 6.11 -4.50
C ALA A 40 19.04 5.84 -5.94
N ASP A 41 19.97 5.60 -6.86
CA ASP A 41 19.66 5.25 -8.26
C ASP A 41 18.90 3.93 -8.33
N TYR A 42 19.32 2.93 -7.55
CA TYR A 42 18.63 1.64 -7.45
C TYR A 42 17.19 1.80 -6.95
N ALA A 43 16.98 2.56 -5.86
CA ALA A 43 15.67 2.84 -5.32
C ALA A 43 14.77 3.61 -6.31
N ALA A 44 15.36 4.56 -7.05
CA ALA A 44 14.64 5.32 -8.08
C ALA A 44 14.20 4.42 -9.26
N GLU A 45 15.05 3.47 -9.70
CA GLU A 45 14.69 2.51 -10.74
C GLU A 45 13.55 1.59 -10.28
N VAL A 46 13.63 1.06 -9.04
CA VAL A 46 12.56 0.25 -8.43
C VAL A 46 11.26 1.04 -8.38
N ARG A 47 11.30 2.30 -7.91
CA ARG A 47 10.11 3.16 -7.85
C ARG A 47 9.48 3.34 -9.23
N ARG A 48 10.26 3.63 -10.26
CA ARG A 48 9.78 3.76 -11.65
C ARG A 48 9.13 2.47 -12.15
N LEU A 49 9.69 1.31 -11.81
CA LEU A 49 9.10 0.01 -12.19
C LEU A 49 7.77 -0.26 -11.48
N LEU A 50 7.66 0.07 -10.18
CA LEU A 50 6.41 -0.04 -9.44
C LEU A 50 5.32 0.87 -10.00
N ASP A 51 5.67 2.14 -10.29
CA ASP A 51 4.73 3.14 -10.82
C ASP A 51 4.27 2.75 -12.23
N ALA A 52 5.21 2.41 -13.12
CA ALA A 52 4.90 1.93 -14.48
C ALA A 52 4.10 0.62 -14.45
N GLY A 53 4.42 -0.29 -13.54
CA GLY A 53 3.67 -1.55 -13.38
C GLY A 53 2.21 -1.29 -13.01
N ARG A 54 1.94 -0.39 -12.05
CA ARG A 54 0.57 0.02 -11.68
C ARG A 54 -0.17 0.65 -12.85
N GLU A 55 0.48 1.58 -13.56
CA GLU A 55 -0.12 2.23 -14.73
C GLU A 55 -0.47 1.24 -15.84
N VAL A 56 0.45 0.32 -16.16
CA VAL A 56 0.20 -0.73 -17.16
C VAL A 56 -0.93 -1.66 -16.71
N MET A 57 -0.98 -2.05 -15.42
CA MET A 57 -2.08 -2.85 -14.87
C MET A 57 -3.42 -2.11 -14.98
N ALA A 58 -3.48 -0.84 -14.63
CA ALA A 58 -4.69 -0.03 -14.73
C ALA A 58 -5.20 0.02 -16.19
N ARG A 59 -4.30 0.20 -17.17
CA ARG A 59 -4.66 0.16 -18.59
C ARG A 59 -5.12 -1.22 -19.07
N CYS A 60 -4.53 -2.29 -18.55
CA CYS A 60 -4.94 -3.68 -18.88
C CYS A 60 -6.28 -4.05 -18.25
N GLY A 61 -6.62 -3.43 -17.13
CA GLY A 61 -7.80 -3.77 -16.33
C GLY A 61 -7.80 -5.24 -15.91
N THR A 62 -8.96 -5.87 -16.05
CA THR A 62 -9.15 -7.30 -15.80
C THR A 62 -9.17 -8.13 -17.10
N THR A 63 -8.99 -7.50 -18.26
CA THR A 63 -9.14 -8.15 -19.58
C THR A 63 -7.84 -8.76 -20.10
N SER A 64 -6.69 -8.22 -19.70
CA SER A 64 -5.39 -8.71 -20.14
C SER A 64 -4.35 -8.58 -19.02
N ARG A 65 -3.26 -9.36 -19.14
CA ARG A 65 -2.16 -9.29 -18.18
C ARG A 65 -1.05 -8.38 -18.69
N PRO A 66 -0.42 -7.59 -17.77
CA PRO A 66 0.71 -6.74 -18.14
C PRO A 66 1.89 -7.59 -18.64
N ARG A 67 2.61 -7.08 -19.64
CA ARG A 67 3.85 -7.69 -20.13
C ARG A 67 5.05 -6.89 -19.62
N VAL A 68 6.18 -7.57 -19.36
CA VAL A 68 7.42 -6.92 -18.91
C VAL A 68 7.86 -5.84 -19.92
N ALA A 69 7.74 -6.11 -21.23
CA ALA A 69 8.08 -5.16 -22.26
C ALA A 69 7.29 -3.84 -22.17
N ASP A 70 6.00 -3.92 -21.85
CA ASP A 70 5.15 -2.72 -21.71
C ASP A 70 5.52 -1.94 -20.42
N ILE A 71 5.88 -2.64 -19.35
CA ILE A 71 6.29 -2.04 -18.08
C ILE A 71 7.63 -1.33 -18.22
N VAL A 72 8.65 -1.96 -18.80
CA VAL A 72 9.97 -1.32 -18.97
C VAL A 72 9.92 -0.14 -19.94
N ALA A 73 9.10 -0.23 -20.99
CA ALA A 73 8.87 0.89 -21.89
C ALA A 73 8.24 2.09 -21.16
N ALA A 74 7.21 1.85 -20.33
CA ALA A 74 6.58 2.88 -19.53
C ALA A 74 7.52 3.45 -18.45
N ALA A 75 8.39 2.62 -17.85
CA ALA A 75 9.39 3.04 -16.87
C ALA A 75 10.58 3.79 -17.49
N GLY A 76 10.76 3.78 -18.82
CA GLY A 76 11.96 4.28 -19.49
C GLY A 76 13.23 3.49 -19.10
N LEU A 77 13.09 2.16 -18.94
CA LEU A 77 14.14 1.25 -18.54
C LEU A 77 14.31 0.11 -19.55
N SER A 78 15.40 -0.65 -19.44
CA SER A 78 15.65 -1.84 -20.25
C SER A 78 15.12 -3.12 -19.58
N ASN A 79 14.97 -4.19 -20.35
CA ASN A 79 14.70 -5.52 -19.79
C ASN A 79 15.78 -5.95 -18.79
N ASP A 80 17.05 -5.66 -19.06
CA ASP A 80 18.15 -6.00 -18.15
C ASP A 80 18.03 -5.26 -16.82
N ALA A 81 17.58 -3.98 -16.84
CA ALA A 81 17.28 -3.24 -15.63
C ALA A 81 16.13 -3.89 -14.84
N PHE A 82 15.08 -4.34 -15.51
CA PHE A 82 13.99 -5.07 -14.87
C PHE A 82 14.49 -6.33 -14.16
N TYR A 83 15.20 -7.21 -14.87
CA TYR A 83 15.65 -8.49 -14.32
C TYR A 83 16.78 -8.36 -13.29
N ARG A 84 17.41 -7.19 -13.19
CA ARG A 84 18.33 -6.86 -12.08
C ARG A 84 17.58 -6.63 -10.77
N HIS A 85 16.33 -6.13 -10.82
CA HIS A 85 15.51 -5.79 -9.65
C HIS A 85 14.49 -6.87 -9.31
N PHE A 86 13.89 -7.50 -10.32
CA PHE A 86 12.81 -8.47 -10.16
C PHE A 86 13.10 -9.73 -10.98
N SER A 87 13.16 -10.89 -10.34
CA SER A 87 13.40 -12.16 -11.02
C SER A 87 12.26 -12.58 -11.95
N SER A 88 11.06 -12.06 -11.72
CA SER A 88 9.87 -12.34 -12.53
C SER A 88 8.87 -11.16 -12.48
N LYS A 89 7.92 -11.18 -13.41
CA LYS A 89 6.77 -10.26 -13.40
C LYS A 89 5.96 -10.43 -12.11
N ASP A 90 5.77 -11.65 -11.65
CA ASP A 90 4.97 -11.94 -10.45
C ASP A 90 5.62 -11.36 -9.19
N GLN A 91 6.96 -11.32 -9.13
CA GLN A 91 7.67 -10.64 -8.05
C GLN A 91 7.42 -9.12 -8.08
N LEU A 92 7.39 -8.49 -9.25
CA LEU A 92 6.99 -7.08 -9.38
C LEU A 92 5.55 -6.87 -8.92
N VAL A 93 4.62 -7.74 -9.34
CA VAL A 93 3.19 -7.64 -8.93
C VAL A 93 3.07 -7.78 -7.40
N ALA A 94 3.79 -8.71 -6.78
CA ALA A 94 3.82 -8.84 -5.32
C ALA A 94 4.35 -7.56 -4.64
N ALA A 95 5.40 -6.95 -5.19
CA ALA A 95 5.95 -5.70 -4.67
C ALA A 95 4.98 -4.53 -4.83
N ILE A 96 4.23 -4.45 -5.94
CA ILE A 96 3.18 -3.43 -6.14
C ILE A 96 2.05 -3.60 -5.13
N LEU A 97 1.63 -4.83 -4.85
CA LEU A 97 0.63 -5.11 -3.82
C LEU A 97 1.10 -4.69 -2.43
N ALA A 98 2.35 -5.02 -2.07
CA ALA A 98 2.94 -4.65 -0.79
C ALA A 98 3.03 -3.12 -0.64
N ASP A 99 3.58 -2.41 -1.63
CA ASP A 99 3.66 -0.94 -1.64
C ASP A 99 2.28 -0.28 -1.55
N GLY A 100 1.28 -0.81 -2.27
CA GLY A 100 -0.10 -0.32 -2.19
C GLY A 100 -0.73 -0.52 -0.81
N SER A 101 -0.49 -1.69 -0.20
CA SER A 101 -0.96 -2.00 1.16
C SER A 101 -0.31 -1.10 2.21
N GLU A 102 1.01 -0.88 2.14
CA GLU A 102 1.74 0.01 3.06
C GLU A 102 1.25 1.45 2.97
N ARG A 103 1.02 1.96 1.75
CA ARG A 103 0.47 3.30 1.53
C ARG A 103 -0.93 3.43 2.11
N LEU A 104 -1.79 2.44 1.89
CA LEU A 104 -3.15 2.44 2.44
C LEU A 104 -3.09 2.39 3.98
N CYS A 105 -2.29 1.50 4.57
CA CYS A 105 -2.11 1.43 6.02
C CYS A 105 -1.64 2.78 6.59
N SER A 106 -0.64 3.41 5.98
CA SER A 106 -0.13 4.71 6.43
C SER A 106 -1.20 5.80 6.36
N TYR A 107 -1.98 5.83 5.28
CA TYR A 107 -3.11 6.75 5.13
C TYR A 107 -4.17 6.53 6.22
N LEU A 108 -4.59 5.27 6.42
CA LEU A 108 -5.59 4.92 7.42
C LEU A 108 -5.12 5.28 8.84
N ALA A 109 -3.88 4.92 9.21
CA ALA A 109 -3.31 5.28 10.49
C ALA A 109 -3.33 6.80 10.73
N HIS A 110 -3.00 7.59 9.70
CA HIS A 110 -3.06 9.04 9.77
C HIS A 110 -4.49 9.58 9.94
N GLN A 111 -5.49 8.98 9.29
CA GLN A 111 -6.90 9.38 9.46
C GLN A 111 -7.43 8.98 10.84
N MET A 112 -7.14 7.76 11.29
CA MET A 112 -7.53 7.25 12.60
C MET A 112 -6.96 8.09 13.74
N ALA A 113 -5.71 8.56 13.61
CA ALA A 113 -5.06 9.43 14.61
C ALA A 113 -5.72 10.81 14.80
N LYS A 114 -6.63 11.21 13.92
CA LYS A 114 -7.41 12.45 14.04
C LYS A 114 -8.73 12.27 14.79
N ALA A 115 -9.10 11.03 15.07
CA ALA A 115 -10.34 10.73 15.76
C ALA A 115 -10.17 10.92 17.28
N ASP A 116 -11.20 11.46 17.92
CA ASP A 116 -11.21 11.74 19.36
C ASP A 116 -11.71 10.54 20.19
N SER A 117 -12.11 9.45 19.54
CA SER A 117 -12.67 8.27 20.20
C SER A 117 -12.34 6.98 19.43
N PRO A 118 -12.34 5.80 20.13
CA PRO A 118 -12.07 4.51 19.49
C PRO A 118 -13.06 4.17 18.36
N ASP A 119 -14.35 4.46 18.54
CA ASP A 119 -15.37 4.26 17.50
C ASP A 119 -15.19 5.23 16.32
N GLY A 120 -14.76 6.47 16.57
CA GLY A 120 -14.35 7.41 15.54
C GLY A 120 -13.14 6.93 14.74
N ALA A 121 -12.16 6.28 15.40
CA ALA A 121 -11.03 5.67 14.72
C ALA A 121 -11.47 4.49 13.82
N VAL A 122 -12.38 3.63 14.32
CA VAL A 122 -12.97 2.55 13.51
C VAL A 122 -13.72 3.12 12.29
N ARG A 123 -14.50 4.20 12.47
CA ARG A 123 -15.17 4.90 11.38
C ARG A 123 -14.18 5.39 10.33
N ALA A 124 -13.14 6.11 10.74
CA ALA A 124 -12.12 6.64 9.83
C ALA A 124 -11.43 5.52 9.03
N TRP A 125 -11.20 4.37 9.66
CA TRP A 125 -10.64 3.20 9.02
C TRP A 125 -11.61 2.62 7.97
N VAL A 126 -12.88 2.39 8.30
CA VAL A 126 -13.90 1.87 7.38
C VAL A 126 -14.08 2.80 6.17
N GLU A 127 -14.24 4.10 6.43
CA GLU A 127 -14.35 5.13 5.38
C GLU A 127 -13.14 5.11 4.44
N GLY A 128 -11.93 5.05 4.98
CA GLY A 128 -10.71 5.05 4.18
C GLY A 128 -10.53 3.78 3.35
N VAL A 129 -10.95 2.60 3.84
CA VAL A 129 -10.93 1.36 3.06
C VAL A 129 -11.96 1.42 1.95
N LEU A 130 -13.20 1.79 2.24
CA LEU A 130 -14.29 1.83 1.24
C LEU A 130 -14.10 2.97 0.22
N ALA A 131 -13.38 4.03 0.57
CA ALA A 131 -13.03 5.13 -0.34
C ALA A 131 -12.22 4.66 -1.57
N GLN A 132 -11.60 3.47 -1.51
CA GLN A 132 -10.92 2.88 -2.67
C GLN A 132 -11.89 2.53 -3.82
N ALA A 133 -13.19 2.45 -3.57
CA ALA A 133 -14.23 2.25 -4.59
C ALA A 133 -15.05 3.52 -4.88
N ALA A 134 -14.76 4.66 -4.23
CA ALA A 134 -15.54 5.89 -4.40
C ALA A 134 -15.17 6.69 -5.65
N ASP A 135 -13.92 6.64 -6.07
CA ASP A 135 -13.38 7.30 -7.26
C ASP A 135 -13.13 6.26 -8.36
N ASP A 136 -13.56 6.54 -9.59
CA ASP A 136 -13.53 5.57 -10.70
C ASP A 136 -12.10 5.18 -11.10
N ASP A 137 -11.14 6.12 -11.10
CA ASP A 137 -9.74 5.84 -11.47
C ASP A 137 -9.04 5.04 -10.37
N VAL A 138 -9.30 5.37 -9.10
CA VAL A 138 -8.79 4.62 -7.95
C VAL A 138 -9.37 3.21 -7.94
N ALA A 139 -10.68 3.07 -8.15
CA ALA A 139 -11.37 1.78 -8.20
C ALA A 139 -10.82 0.89 -9.32
N ALA A 140 -10.68 1.42 -10.53
CA ALA A 140 -10.13 0.69 -11.68
C ALA A 140 -8.70 0.21 -11.40
N THR A 141 -7.85 1.07 -10.85
CA THR A 141 -6.47 0.71 -10.50
C THR A 141 -6.43 -0.34 -9.39
N THR A 142 -7.22 -0.16 -8.34
CA THR A 142 -7.29 -1.10 -7.20
C THR A 142 -7.76 -2.47 -7.66
N LEU A 143 -8.82 -2.52 -8.48
CA LEU A 143 -9.34 -3.77 -9.05
C LEU A 143 -8.29 -4.47 -9.92
N ALA A 144 -7.61 -3.73 -10.81
CA ALA A 144 -6.58 -4.29 -11.69
C ALA A 144 -5.40 -4.88 -10.89
N VAL A 145 -4.96 -4.20 -9.83
CA VAL A 145 -3.89 -4.68 -8.94
C VAL A 145 -4.34 -5.92 -8.17
N MET A 146 -5.54 -5.92 -7.59
CA MET A 146 -6.11 -7.09 -6.89
C MET A 146 -6.27 -8.30 -7.81
N TRP A 147 -6.77 -8.09 -9.05
CA TRP A 147 -6.94 -9.15 -10.05
C TRP A 147 -5.60 -9.79 -10.46
N ASN A 148 -4.59 -8.97 -10.74
CA ASN A 148 -3.24 -9.46 -11.06
C ASN A 148 -2.59 -10.16 -9.87
N GLY A 149 -2.82 -9.67 -8.64
CA GLY A 149 -2.32 -10.27 -7.41
C GLY A 149 -2.87 -11.66 -7.12
N GLY A 150 -4.10 -11.94 -7.54
CA GLY A 150 -4.72 -13.25 -7.38
C GLY A 150 -3.94 -14.40 -8.04
N SER A 151 -3.22 -14.13 -9.13
CA SER A 151 -2.41 -15.12 -9.86
C SER A 151 -0.99 -15.32 -9.32
N VAL A 152 -0.47 -14.36 -8.54
CA VAL A 152 0.89 -14.41 -7.98
C VAL A 152 1.05 -15.54 -6.97
N SER A 153 0.00 -15.83 -6.24
CA SER A 153 -0.05 -16.86 -5.21
C SER A 153 0.23 -18.28 -5.73
N GLU A 154 -0.21 -18.57 -6.95
CA GLU A 154 -0.01 -19.89 -7.57
C GLU A 154 1.45 -20.11 -7.98
N THR A 155 2.15 -19.04 -8.37
CA THR A 155 3.51 -19.12 -8.94
C THR A 155 4.60 -19.09 -7.89
N LEU A 156 4.41 -18.40 -6.76
CA LEU A 156 5.46 -18.21 -5.74
C LEU A 156 5.44 -19.27 -4.63
N GLY A 157 4.47 -20.20 -4.61
CA GLY A 157 4.38 -21.25 -3.58
C GLY A 157 4.18 -20.71 -2.15
N ALA A 158 4.08 -19.41 -1.99
CA ALA A 158 3.72 -18.75 -0.75
C ALA A 158 2.21 -18.63 -0.69
N GLY A 159 1.60 -18.87 0.46
CA GLY A 159 0.17 -18.72 0.67
C GLY A 159 -0.30 -17.36 0.15
N ARG A 160 -1.56 -17.29 -0.29
CA ARG A 160 -2.15 -16.07 -0.88
C ARG A 160 -1.98 -14.90 0.11
N PRO A 161 -1.28 -13.81 -0.25
CA PRO A 161 -1.11 -12.69 0.66
C PRO A 161 -2.50 -12.12 0.99
N SER A 162 -2.81 -12.07 2.27
CA SER A 162 -4.06 -11.49 2.75
C SER A 162 -3.97 -9.97 2.64
N ILE A 163 -4.84 -9.35 1.83
CA ILE A 163 -4.96 -7.88 1.76
C ILE A 163 -5.52 -7.35 3.10
N ALA A 164 -6.37 -8.12 3.76
CA ALA A 164 -7.00 -7.73 5.02
C ALA A 164 -6.04 -7.75 6.22
N ALA A 165 -5.07 -8.66 6.25
CA ALA A 165 -4.22 -8.87 7.41
C ALA A 165 -3.39 -7.62 7.83
N PRO A 166 -2.71 -6.89 6.94
CA PRO A 166 -2.03 -5.66 7.31
C PRO A 166 -3.00 -4.58 7.82
N LEU A 167 -4.19 -4.47 7.20
CA LEU A 167 -5.22 -3.50 7.57
C LEU A 167 -5.82 -3.80 8.95
N ALA A 168 -5.97 -5.08 9.29
CA ALA A 168 -6.47 -5.54 10.58
C ALA A 168 -5.61 -5.07 11.75
N THR A 169 -4.30 -4.96 11.57
CA THR A 169 -3.40 -4.54 12.65
C THR A 169 -3.73 -3.16 13.20
N LEU A 170 -4.31 -2.29 12.39
CA LEU A 170 -4.70 -0.93 12.77
C LEU A 170 -5.94 -0.89 13.68
N LEU A 171 -6.79 -1.93 13.64
CA LEU A 171 -8.01 -2.02 14.43
C LEU A 171 -7.80 -2.60 15.83
N ARG A 172 -6.65 -3.21 16.13
CA ARG A 172 -6.37 -3.88 17.41
C ARG A 172 -6.55 -2.95 18.61
N GLU A 173 -5.90 -1.79 18.58
CA GLU A 173 -5.96 -0.83 19.67
C GLU A 173 -7.36 -0.23 19.85
N PRO A 174 -8.03 0.30 18.80
CA PRO A 174 -9.42 0.73 18.92
C PRO A 174 -10.37 -0.34 19.46
N PHE A 175 -10.24 -1.58 19.03
CA PHE A 175 -11.11 -2.68 19.49
C PHE A 175 -10.85 -3.06 20.94
N ALA A 176 -9.59 -3.10 21.37
CA ALA A 176 -9.26 -3.29 22.79
C ALA A 176 -9.84 -2.16 23.65
N ALA A 177 -9.80 -0.91 23.18
CA ALA A 177 -10.37 0.24 23.88
C ALA A 177 -11.92 0.22 23.90
N LEU A 178 -12.57 -0.45 22.94
CA LEU A 178 -14.02 -0.67 22.91
C LEU A 178 -14.47 -1.87 23.75
N GLY A 179 -13.54 -2.59 24.39
CA GLY A 179 -13.87 -3.70 25.29
C GLY A 179 -13.74 -5.09 24.69
N SER A 180 -13.18 -5.24 23.46
CA SER A 180 -12.92 -6.56 22.90
C SER A 180 -12.02 -7.39 23.82
N THR A 181 -12.40 -8.64 24.02
CA THR A 181 -11.59 -9.63 24.77
C THR A 181 -10.57 -10.34 23.86
N GLU A 182 -10.80 -10.33 22.56
CA GLU A 182 -9.93 -10.94 21.55
C GLU A 182 -9.65 -9.98 20.39
N PRO A 183 -8.98 -8.81 20.64
CA PRO A 183 -8.87 -7.73 19.67
C PRO A 183 -8.16 -8.13 18.37
N ASP A 184 -7.27 -9.12 18.39
CA ASP A 184 -6.60 -9.64 17.19
C ASP A 184 -7.57 -10.40 16.27
N LEU A 185 -8.43 -11.23 16.84
CA LEU A 185 -9.41 -12.01 16.11
C LEU A 185 -10.50 -11.09 15.54
N ASP A 186 -11.06 -10.22 16.39
CA ASP A 186 -12.11 -9.28 16.00
C ASP A 186 -11.64 -8.32 14.90
N ALA A 187 -10.41 -7.79 15.04
CA ALA A 187 -9.79 -6.95 14.01
C ALA A 187 -9.62 -7.70 12.68
N SER A 188 -9.21 -8.96 12.74
CA SER A 188 -9.09 -9.80 11.56
C SER A 188 -10.45 -10.04 10.89
N MET A 189 -11.48 -10.39 11.66
CA MET A 189 -12.83 -10.61 11.16
C MET A 189 -13.42 -9.35 10.52
N ALA A 190 -13.34 -8.21 11.21
CA ALA A 190 -13.81 -6.92 10.71
C ALA A 190 -13.07 -6.52 9.41
N ALA A 191 -11.76 -6.66 9.37
CA ALA A 191 -10.97 -6.33 8.19
C ALA A 191 -11.36 -7.20 6.99
N HIS A 192 -11.54 -8.51 7.18
CA HIS A 192 -12.02 -9.40 6.10
C HIS A 192 -13.42 -9.04 5.62
N ALA A 193 -14.34 -8.69 6.52
CA ALA A 193 -15.69 -8.28 6.15
C ALA A 193 -15.67 -6.98 5.32
N VAL A 194 -14.92 -5.95 5.74
CA VAL A 194 -14.86 -4.66 5.05
C VAL A 194 -14.11 -4.77 3.72
N VAL A 195 -13.01 -5.51 3.65
CA VAL A 195 -12.30 -5.79 2.39
C VAL A 195 -13.18 -6.61 1.43
N GLY A 196 -13.99 -7.53 1.94
CA GLY A 196 -15.01 -8.24 1.16
C GLY A 196 -16.02 -7.27 0.53
N ARG A 197 -16.55 -6.32 1.31
CA ARG A 197 -17.47 -5.27 0.79
C ARG A 197 -16.79 -4.38 -0.25
N LEU A 198 -15.53 -3.96 0.00
CA LEU A 198 -14.74 -3.25 -0.99
C LEU A 198 -14.63 -4.04 -2.30
N SER A 199 -14.30 -5.34 -2.20
CA SER A 199 -14.19 -6.22 -3.38
C SER A 199 -15.50 -6.28 -4.17
N ASP A 200 -16.65 -6.40 -3.48
CA ASP A 200 -17.97 -6.42 -4.13
C ASP A 200 -18.20 -5.13 -4.93
N HIS A 201 -17.91 -3.95 -4.35
CA HIS A 201 -18.04 -2.68 -5.06
C HIS A 201 -17.13 -2.60 -6.28
N LEU A 202 -15.87 -3.00 -6.15
CA LEU A 202 -14.90 -2.98 -7.24
C LEU A 202 -15.32 -3.90 -8.41
N TRP A 203 -15.80 -5.11 -8.11
CA TRP A 203 -16.24 -6.06 -9.14
C TRP A 203 -17.56 -5.68 -9.79
N GLN A 204 -18.47 -5.05 -9.06
CA GLN A 204 -19.78 -4.61 -9.55
C GLN A 204 -19.75 -3.22 -10.19
N GLY A 205 -18.66 -2.47 -10.06
CA GLY A 205 -18.56 -1.10 -10.50
C GLY A 205 -19.52 -0.17 -9.76
N THR A 206 -19.78 -0.46 -8.47
CA THR A 206 -20.68 0.35 -7.61
C THR A 206 -19.88 1.17 -6.60
N LYS A 207 -20.49 2.23 -6.07
CA LYS A 207 -19.86 3.10 -5.07
C LYS A 207 -20.53 2.91 -3.70
N PRO A 208 -19.76 2.89 -2.60
CA PRO A 208 -20.34 2.83 -1.26
C PRO A 208 -21.15 4.10 -0.99
N THR A 209 -22.33 3.94 -0.41
CA THR A 209 -23.16 5.05 0.05
C THR A 209 -22.85 5.40 1.51
N ALA A 210 -23.16 6.63 1.94
CA ALA A 210 -22.98 7.04 3.33
C ALA A 210 -23.74 6.12 4.31
N GLY A 211 -24.99 5.74 3.97
CA GLY A 211 -25.78 4.83 4.79
C GLY A 211 -25.21 3.41 4.87
N GLU A 212 -24.52 2.94 3.83
CA GLU A 212 -23.80 1.68 3.87
C GLU A 212 -22.56 1.78 4.77
N VAL A 213 -21.77 2.85 4.64
CA VAL A 213 -20.63 3.12 5.51
C VAL A 213 -21.05 3.11 6.98
N ASP A 214 -22.14 3.85 7.33
CA ASP A 214 -22.68 3.88 8.70
C ASP A 214 -23.06 2.48 9.21
N ARG A 215 -23.65 1.65 8.37
CA ARG A 215 -24.00 0.27 8.71
C ARG A 215 -22.78 -0.61 8.94
N VAL A 216 -21.78 -0.49 8.09
CA VAL A 216 -20.52 -1.26 8.24
C VAL A 216 -19.77 -0.83 9.50
N VAL A 217 -19.72 0.45 9.81
CA VAL A 217 -19.16 0.96 11.08
C VAL A 217 -19.92 0.39 12.28
N ALA A 218 -21.25 0.48 12.27
CA ALA A 218 -22.08 -0.06 13.35
C ALA A 218 -21.88 -1.57 13.54
N PHE A 219 -21.74 -2.33 12.46
CA PHE A 219 -21.41 -3.77 12.51
C PHE A 219 -20.06 -4.01 13.18
N CYS A 220 -18.99 -3.27 12.78
CA CYS A 220 -17.66 -3.45 13.34
C CYS A 220 -17.62 -3.08 14.85
N VAL A 221 -18.31 -2.02 15.26
CA VAL A 221 -18.37 -1.60 16.67
C VAL A 221 -19.22 -2.56 17.50
N ALA A 222 -20.38 -2.99 17.00
CA ALA A 222 -21.25 -3.90 17.73
C ALA A 222 -20.64 -5.30 17.91
N ALA A 223 -19.76 -5.72 17.02
CA ALA A 223 -19.09 -7.02 17.13
C ALA A 223 -18.13 -7.11 18.34
N VAL A 224 -17.67 -5.97 18.87
CA VAL A 224 -16.69 -5.90 19.96
C VAL A 224 -17.22 -5.24 21.24
N SER A 225 -18.45 -4.72 21.19
CA SER A 225 -19.11 -4.16 22.40
C SER A 225 -19.69 -5.30 23.24
N PRO A 226 -19.45 -5.30 24.57
CA PRO A 226 -19.96 -6.32 25.48
C PRO A 226 -21.48 -6.36 25.55
#